data_a9474964bf0135b68afaa6f0de114f5f
#
_entry.id   a9474964bf0135b68afaa6f0de114f5f
#
_cell.length_a   1.000
_cell.length_b   1.000
_cell.length_c   1.000
_cell.angle_alpha   90.00
_cell.angle_beta   90.00
_cell.angle_gamma   90.00
#
_symmetry.space_group_name_H-M   'P 1'
#
loop_
_entity.id
_entity.type
_entity.pdbx_description
1 polymer ?
#
loop_
_entity_poly.entity_id
_entity_poly.type
_entity_poly.pdbx_seq_one_letter_code
_entity_poly.pdbx_strand_id
1 'polypeptide(L)'
;MRILILGGGVMQLPAVRLAKQKGWNVVVAAAAVSEEVEHFADRCERVDLKDREAVTRVARTLEQEGGLDGVFTAGTDFSTTVAWVAERIGLPGIPYQAAVTATDKAQMRSAFQAQAVPSPKFFTVDAGTARPAAERSPCTLPEDFSFPLVVKPVDNMGARGVRRVDDERQLRDALAIALGQSASGQAIVEQYLEGPELSLDALIHDGRITICGVADRHICFPPYFVEMGHTMPSDLPPEVLRDSEEVFRRGIRALGITQGAAKGDIKVTPNGAVVGEIAARLSGGYMSGWTYPFASGVEVTAAALNIAVGLPPGDLKPQRNWVSAERAFISIPGTVKNLEGLQQAGDIPGIEELFLRVSPGQRVELPINNMGKCGNLISKASSRSRAVEAVETAVRAVLVRLEPADPRTDAYLRGREQSGFSAFPEPSSATRQRLEQLPQWIGEPDRFSGRAEDLRILELPGVEEETVRDWHGWTLQQALQRVLEISGTPEGRTPGVPTSGGGTPVDDRALTPGTFALGRVFWKALLKGGVQAGVYVIDSLCAQAGKPKYIVRKWLA
;
A
#
# COMPACT_ATOMS: atom_id res chain seq x y z
N MET A 1 -16.74 -3.76 -32.07
CA MET A 1 -15.65 -4.59 -31.55
C MET A 1 -16.12 -5.28 -30.29
N ARG A 2 -15.58 -6.47 -30.03
CA ARG A 2 -15.81 -7.24 -28.80
C ARG A 2 -14.47 -7.46 -28.10
N ILE A 3 -14.41 -7.18 -26.79
CA ILE A 3 -13.20 -7.32 -26.00
C ILE A 3 -13.45 -8.22 -24.77
N LEU A 4 -12.49 -9.09 -24.46
CA LEU A 4 -12.47 -9.92 -23.24
C LEU A 4 -11.53 -9.25 -22.23
N ILE A 5 -12.08 -8.81 -21.09
CA ILE A 5 -11.30 -8.18 -19.99
C ILE A 5 -11.13 -9.21 -18.87
N LEU A 6 -9.88 -9.52 -18.52
CA LEU A 6 -9.54 -10.43 -17.44
C LEU A 6 -9.40 -9.70 -16.12
N GLY A 7 -10.23 -10.08 -15.15
CA GLY A 7 -10.37 -9.47 -13.84
C GLY A 7 -11.66 -8.69 -13.69
N GLY A 8 -12.30 -8.80 -12.52
CA GLY A 8 -13.62 -8.24 -12.25
C GLY A 8 -13.66 -7.26 -11.06
N GLY A 9 -12.52 -6.67 -10.71
CA GLY A 9 -12.41 -5.73 -9.59
C GLY A 9 -12.28 -4.28 -10.03
N VAL A 10 -12.12 -3.39 -9.05
CA VAL A 10 -12.01 -1.94 -9.24
C VAL A 10 -10.94 -1.54 -10.27
N MET A 11 -9.82 -2.27 -10.35
CA MET A 11 -8.75 -1.94 -11.31
C MET A 11 -9.15 -2.11 -12.77
N GLN A 12 -10.15 -2.93 -13.08
CA GLN A 12 -10.67 -3.14 -14.44
C GLN A 12 -11.83 -2.21 -14.78
N LEU A 13 -12.45 -1.58 -13.79
CA LEU A 13 -13.61 -0.71 -13.99
C LEU A 13 -13.36 0.41 -15.03
N PRO A 14 -12.22 1.14 -15.03
CA PRO A 14 -11.92 2.11 -16.07
C PRO A 14 -11.91 1.50 -17.48
N ALA A 15 -11.30 0.32 -17.65
CA ALA A 15 -11.25 -0.36 -18.94
C ALA A 15 -12.66 -0.77 -19.43
N VAL A 16 -13.49 -1.30 -18.53
CA VAL A 16 -14.87 -1.69 -18.84
C VAL A 16 -15.69 -0.45 -19.26
N ARG A 17 -15.65 0.63 -18.47
CA ARG A 17 -16.37 1.87 -18.77
C ARG A 17 -15.92 2.50 -20.10
N LEU A 18 -14.62 2.60 -20.33
CA LEU A 18 -14.06 3.19 -21.54
C LEU A 18 -14.37 2.36 -22.80
N ALA A 19 -14.32 1.03 -22.72
CA ALA A 19 -14.74 0.15 -23.81
C ALA A 19 -16.24 0.33 -24.12
N LYS A 20 -17.09 0.43 -23.10
CA LYS A 20 -18.53 0.73 -23.28
C LYS A 20 -18.77 2.09 -23.91
N GLN A 21 -18.05 3.14 -23.51
CA GLN A 21 -18.13 4.47 -24.10
C GLN A 21 -17.75 4.47 -25.59
N LYS A 22 -16.87 3.54 -26.01
CA LYS A 22 -16.53 3.32 -27.43
C LYS A 22 -17.60 2.52 -28.19
N GLY A 23 -18.67 2.09 -27.52
CA GLY A 23 -19.73 1.25 -28.12
C GLY A 23 -19.29 -0.21 -28.33
N TRP A 24 -18.27 -0.68 -27.61
CA TRP A 24 -17.80 -2.06 -27.74
C TRP A 24 -18.64 -3.02 -26.91
N ASN A 25 -18.71 -4.29 -27.35
CA ASN A 25 -19.23 -5.37 -26.55
C ASN A 25 -18.16 -5.84 -25.56
N VAL A 26 -18.47 -5.77 -24.27
CA VAL A 26 -17.51 -6.03 -23.18
C VAL A 26 -17.88 -7.30 -22.46
N VAL A 27 -17.00 -8.29 -22.55
CA VAL A 27 -17.10 -9.53 -21.77
C VAL A 27 -16.03 -9.49 -20.68
N VAL A 28 -16.43 -9.74 -19.42
CA VAL A 28 -15.51 -9.81 -18.27
C VAL A 28 -15.37 -11.25 -17.83
N ALA A 29 -14.14 -11.73 -17.67
CA ALA A 29 -13.84 -13.04 -17.12
C ALA A 29 -13.09 -12.93 -15.79
N ALA A 30 -13.62 -13.55 -14.74
CA ALA A 30 -13.01 -13.58 -13.39
C ALA A 30 -13.66 -14.64 -12.51
N ALA A 31 -12.98 -15.05 -11.43
CA ALA A 31 -13.58 -15.89 -10.40
C ALA A 31 -14.70 -15.16 -9.63
N ALA A 32 -14.50 -13.84 -9.40
CA ALA A 32 -15.50 -12.96 -8.80
C ALA A 32 -15.53 -11.62 -9.57
N VAL A 33 -16.69 -11.04 -9.72
CA VAL A 33 -16.91 -9.74 -10.39
C VAL A 33 -17.63 -8.83 -9.39
N SER A 34 -17.18 -7.59 -9.26
CA SER A 34 -17.86 -6.59 -8.42
C SER A 34 -19.15 -6.11 -9.10
N GLU A 35 -20.13 -5.70 -8.31
CA GLU A 35 -21.42 -5.18 -8.81
C GLU A 35 -21.24 -4.04 -9.81
N GLU A 36 -20.27 -3.15 -9.56
CA GLU A 36 -20.00 -2.03 -10.47
C GLU A 36 -19.49 -2.51 -11.84
N VAL A 37 -18.60 -3.50 -11.87
CA VAL A 37 -18.10 -4.06 -13.13
C VAL A 37 -19.21 -4.82 -13.85
N GLU A 38 -20.01 -5.62 -13.12
CA GLU A 38 -21.13 -6.38 -13.66
C GLU A 38 -22.20 -5.46 -14.27
N HIS A 39 -22.44 -4.29 -13.68
CA HIS A 39 -23.38 -3.30 -14.19
C HIS A 39 -23.00 -2.76 -15.59
N PHE A 40 -21.71 -2.61 -15.89
CA PHE A 40 -21.25 -2.08 -17.18
C PHE A 40 -20.92 -3.16 -18.22
N ALA A 41 -20.61 -4.40 -17.80
CA ALA A 41 -20.29 -5.48 -18.71
C ALA A 41 -21.52 -5.99 -19.45
N ASP A 42 -21.38 -6.38 -20.73
CA ASP A 42 -22.47 -7.04 -21.47
C ASP A 42 -22.62 -8.51 -21.07
N ARG A 43 -21.52 -9.14 -20.62
CA ARG A 43 -21.49 -10.53 -20.17
C ARG A 43 -20.37 -10.76 -19.16
N CYS A 44 -20.62 -11.57 -18.14
CA CYS A 44 -19.62 -11.99 -17.16
C CYS A 44 -19.44 -13.52 -17.18
N GLU A 45 -18.19 -13.97 -17.35
CA GLU A 45 -17.79 -15.38 -17.33
C GLU A 45 -17.09 -15.70 -16.03
N ARG A 46 -17.59 -16.67 -15.28
CA ARG A 46 -17.02 -17.12 -14.02
C ARG A 46 -15.95 -18.19 -14.28
N VAL A 47 -14.68 -17.80 -14.23
CA VAL A 47 -13.54 -18.68 -14.51
C VAL A 47 -12.34 -18.32 -13.65
N ASP A 48 -11.56 -19.33 -13.24
CA ASP A 48 -10.25 -19.09 -12.62
C ASP A 48 -9.25 -18.63 -13.68
N LEU A 49 -8.77 -17.40 -13.55
CA LEU A 49 -7.82 -16.80 -14.49
C LEU A 49 -6.42 -17.45 -14.48
N LYS A 50 -6.11 -18.31 -13.50
CA LYS A 50 -4.91 -19.14 -13.48
C LYS A 50 -5.03 -20.34 -14.42
N ASP A 51 -6.25 -20.82 -14.69
CA ASP A 51 -6.51 -21.85 -15.70
C ASP A 51 -6.56 -21.22 -17.10
N ARG A 52 -5.39 -21.07 -17.71
CA ARG A 52 -5.23 -20.47 -19.04
C ARG A 52 -6.05 -21.19 -20.12
N GLU A 53 -6.18 -22.52 -20.02
CA GLU A 53 -6.96 -23.30 -20.97
C GLU A 53 -8.47 -23.04 -20.81
N ALA A 54 -8.97 -22.89 -19.58
CA ALA A 54 -10.36 -22.50 -19.34
C ALA A 54 -10.65 -21.10 -19.93
N VAL A 55 -9.76 -20.12 -19.71
CA VAL A 55 -9.90 -18.78 -20.30
C VAL A 55 -9.82 -18.85 -21.84
N THR A 56 -8.95 -19.70 -22.40
CA THR A 56 -8.86 -19.90 -23.86
C THR A 56 -10.16 -20.51 -24.42
N ARG A 57 -10.81 -21.43 -23.70
CA ARG A 57 -12.14 -21.95 -24.12
C ARG A 57 -13.19 -20.85 -24.15
N VAL A 58 -13.23 -19.98 -23.14
CA VAL A 58 -14.13 -18.80 -23.13
C VAL A 58 -13.87 -17.92 -24.37
N ALA A 59 -12.61 -17.59 -24.65
CA ALA A 59 -12.23 -16.76 -25.78
C ALA A 59 -12.64 -17.40 -27.14
N ARG A 60 -12.43 -18.70 -27.33
CA ARG A 60 -12.86 -19.43 -28.54
C ARG A 60 -14.37 -19.47 -28.70
N THR A 61 -15.11 -19.61 -27.61
CA THR A 61 -16.58 -19.53 -27.65
C THR A 61 -17.03 -18.17 -28.13
N LEU A 62 -16.43 -17.09 -27.61
CA LEU A 62 -16.75 -15.73 -28.04
C LEU A 62 -16.39 -15.48 -29.52
N GLU A 63 -15.26 -16.03 -29.97
CA GLU A 63 -14.87 -15.97 -31.39
C GLU A 63 -15.91 -16.65 -32.29
N GLN A 64 -16.41 -17.83 -31.92
CA GLN A 64 -17.43 -18.56 -32.67
C GLN A 64 -18.82 -17.89 -32.64
N GLU A 65 -19.15 -17.19 -31.58
CA GLU A 65 -20.43 -16.48 -31.39
C GLU A 65 -20.52 -15.13 -32.15
N GLY A 66 -19.48 -14.67 -32.80
CA GLY A 66 -19.53 -13.42 -33.57
C GLY A 66 -18.23 -12.61 -33.54
N GLY A 67 -17.13 -13.26 -33.21
CA GLY A 67 -15.79 -12.68 -33.21
C GLY A 67 -15.35 -12.14 -31.84
N LEU A 68 -14.04 -12.10 -31.66
CA LEU A 68 -13.35 -11.48 -30.54
C LEU A 68 -12.18 -10.67 -31.08
N ASP A 69 -12.11 -9.37 -30.77
CA ASP A 69 -11.11 -8.47 -31.32
C ASP A 69 -9.88 -8.28 -30.41
N GLY A 70 -10.01 -8.55 -29.09
CA GLY A 70 -8.90 -8.39 -28.17
C GLY A 70 -9.11 -8.98 -26.80
N VAL A 71 -7.99 -9.20 -26.09
CA VAL A 71 -7.95 -9.61 -24.67
C VAL A 71 -7.14 -8.61 -23.89
N PHE A 72 -7.61 -8.20 -22.70
CA PHE A 72 -7.02 -7.11 -21.94
C PHE A 72 -7.02 -7.36 -20.44
N THR A 73 -6.08 -6.78 -19.72
CA THR A 73 -6.11 -6.60 -18.26
C THR A 73 -5.33 -5.35 -17.85
N ALA A 74 -5.63 -4.82 -16.66
CA ALA A 74 -4.89 -3.75 -16.02
C ALA A 74 -4.75 -4.03 -14.51
N GLY A 75 -3.59 -3.73 -13.94
CA GLY A 75 -3.36 -3.78 -12.48
C GLY A 75 -3.52 -5.15 -11.82
N THR A 76 -3.36 -6.27 -12.56
CA THR A 76 -3.48 -7.64 -12.04
C THR A 76 -2.29 -8.52 -12.37
N ASP A 77 -2.27 -9.75 -11.83
CA ASP A 77 -1.24 -10.76 -12.03
C ASP A 77 -1.44 -11.60 -13.32
N PHE A 78 -2.43 -11.24 -14.17
CA PHE A 78 -2.86 -12.10 -15.27
C PHE A 78 -2.37 -11.67 -16.66
N SER A 79 -1.31 -10.84 -16.74
CA SER A 79 -0.70 -10.46 -18.02
C SER A 79 -0.22 -11.67 -18.84
N THR A 80 0.30 -12.71 -18.20
CA THR A 80 0.69 -13.95 -18.87
C THR A 80 -0.51 -14.71 -19.42
N THR A 81 -1.66 -14.70 -18.74
CA THR A 81 -2.89 -15.33 -19.24
C THR A 81 -3.44 -14.54 -20.43
N VAL A 82 -3.43 -13.18 -20.37
CA VAL A 82 -3.81 -12.33 -21.51
C VAL A 82 -2.94 -12.66 -22.74
N ALA A 83 -1.62 -12.66 -22.57
CA ALA A 83 -0.68 -12.93 -23.67
C ALA A 83 -0.85 -14.36 -24.23
N TRP A 84 -1.04 -15.36 -23.36
CA TRP A 84 -1.31 -16.75 -23.76
C TRP A 84 -2.56 -16.86 -24.62
N VAL A 85 -3.67 -16.28 -24.17
CA VAL A 85 -4.95 -16.35 -24.90
C VAL A 85 -4.84 -15.62 -26.23
N ALA A 86 -4.33 -14.39 -26.24
CA ALA A 86 -4.17 -13.60 -27.45
C ALA A 86 -3.34 -14.35 -28.51
N GLU A 87 -2.18 -14.91 -28.14
CA GLU A 87 -1.32 -15.66 -29.05
C GLU A 87 -2.01 -16.94 -29.59
N ARG A 88 -2.76 -17.67 -28.75
CA ARG A 88 -3.45 -18.92 -29.11
C ARG A 88 -4.60 -18.76 -30.07
N ILE A 89 -5.20 -17.57 -30.12
CA ILE A 89 -6.35 -17.29 -31.01
C ILE A 89 -6.01 -16.23 -32.08
N GLY A 90 -4.71 -15.84 -32.19
CA GLY A 90 -4.23 -14.96 -33.25
C GLY A 90 -4.64 -13.48 -33.08
N LEU A 91 -4.87 -13.03 -31.86
CA LEU A 91 -5.19 -11.64 -31.55
C LEU A 91 -3.93 -10.80 -31.26
N PRO A 92 -4.01 -9.45 -31.45
CA PRO A 92 -2.95 -8.54 -31.05
C PRO A 92 -2.64 -8.66 -29.54
N GLY A 93 -1.37 -8.63 -29.17
CA GLY A 93 -1.00 -8.72 -27.76
C GLY A 93 0.51 -8.71 -27.53
N ILE A 94 0.87 -8.73 -26.28
CA ILE A 94 2.27 -8.91 -25.86
C ILE A 94 2.68 -10.35 -26.21
N PRO A 95 3.89 -10.58 -26.80
CA PRO A 95 4.39 -11.93 -27.02
C PRO A 95 4.38 -12.72 -25.70
N TYR A 96 3.86 -13.97 -25.72
CA TYR A 96 3.68 -14.75 -24.50
C TYR A 96 4.98 -14.91 -23.70
N GLN A 97 6.11 -15.19 -24.38
CA GLN A 97 7.40 -15.32 -23.71
C GLN A 97 7.86 -14.01 -23.05
N ALA A 98 7.56 -12.86 -23.66
CA ALA A 98 7.86 -11.54 -23.07
C ALA A 98 7.06 -11.33 -21.77
N ALA A 99 5.78 -11.70 -21.77
CA ALA A 99 4.94 -11.63 -20.58
C ALA A 99 5.43 -12.57 -19.46
N VAL A 100 5.87 -13.78 -19.79
CA VAL A 100 6.47 -14.74 -18.84
C VAL A 100 7.75 -14.16 -18.23
N THR A 101 8.67 -13.67 -19.07
CA THR A 101 9.95 -13.08 -18.61
C THR A 101 9.71 -11.84 -17.73
N ALA A 102 8.69 -11.04 -18.03
CA ALA A 102 8.30 -9.88 -17.23
C ALA A 102 7.61 -10.25 -15.90
N THR A 103 7.13 -11.48 -15.73
CA THR A 103 6.46 -11.94 -14.51
C THR A 103 7.42 -12.66 -13.56
N ASP A 104 8.43 -13.32 -14.09
CA ASP A 104 9.47 -14.03 -13.33
C ASP A 104 10.68 -13.13 -13.10
N LYS A 105 10.93 -12.76 -11.84
CA LYS A 105 12.02 -11.81 -11.50
C LYS A 105 13.42 -12.34 -11.83
N ALA A 106 13.64 -13.64 -11.75
CA ALA A 106 14.94 -14.22 -12.10
C ALA A 106 15.19 -14.16 -13.61
N GLN A 107 14.18 -14.51 -14.42
CA GLN A 107 14.25 -14.38 -15.89
C GLN A 107 14.39 -12.92 -16.31
N MET A 108 13.64 -12.02 -15.68
CA MET A 108 13.70 -10.57 -15.91
C MET A 108 15.12 -10.04 -15.66
N ARG A 109 15.75 -10.37 -14.53
CA ARG A 109 17.12 -9.96 -14.22
C ARG A 109 18.14 -10.53 -15.22
N SER A 110 17.98 -11.79 -15.61
CA SER A 110 18.83 -12.42 -16.63
C SER A 110 18.73 -11.71 -17.99
N ALA A 111 17.50 -11.32 -18.40
CA ALA A 111 17.30 -10.57 -19.62
C ALA A 111 17.92 -9.16 -19.55
N PHE A 112 17.82 -8.49 -18.41
CA PHE A 112 18.46 -7.18 -18.19
C PHE A 112 19.98 -7.28 -18.22
N GLN A 113 20.55 -8.29 -17.56
CA GLN A 113 21.99 -8.53 -17.56
C GLN A 113 22.52 -8.79 -18.97
N ALA A 114 21.84 -9.63 -19.76
CA ALA A 114 22.22 -9.95 -21.15
C ALA A 114 22.22 -8.72 -22.07
N GLN A 115 21.40 -7.71 -21.78
CA GLN A 115 21.26 -6.48 -22.56
C GLN A 115 21.89 -5.25 -21.87
N ALA A 116 22.70 -5.48 -20.82
CA ALA A 116 23.35 -4.43 -20.03
C ALA A 116 22.37 -3.33 -19.54
N VAL A 117 21.11 -3.70 -19.21
CA VAL A 117 20.15 -2.80 -18.58
C VAL A 117 20.49 -2.66 -17.10
N PRO A 118 20.63 -1.43 -16.54
CA PRO A 118 20.90 -1.23 -15.13
C PRO A 118 19.82 -1.89 -14.26
N SER A 119 20.21 -2.86 -13.44
CA SER A 119 19.35 -3.59 -12.50
C SER A 119 20.16 -4.05 -11.29
N PRO A 120 19.53 -4.37 -10.13
CA PRO A 120 20.26 -4.84 -8.97
C PRO A 120 21.06 -6.11 -9.28
N LYS A 121 22.23 -6.27 -8.65
CA LYS A 121 22.90 -7.57 -8.57
C LYS A 121 21.95 -8.56 -7.87
N PHE A 122 21.97 -9.82 -8.30
CA PHE A 122 21.05 -10.82 -7.77
C PHE A 122 21.66 -12.23 -7.79
N PHE A 123 21.09 -13.09 -6.95
CA PHE A 123 21.20 -14.54 -7.05
C PHE A 123 19.87 -15.19 -6.66
N THR A 124 19.69 -16.45 -7.05
CA THR A 124 18.46 -17.21 -6.77
C THR A 124 18.72 -18.32 -5.76
N VAL A 125 17.66 -18.68 -5.02
CA VAL A 125 17.64 -19.78 -4.04
C VAL A 125 16.40 -20.63 -4.30
N ASP A 126 16.59 -21.96 -4.45
CA ASP A 126 15.50 -22.91 -4.67
C ASP A 126 15.11 -23.64 -3.38
N ALA A 127 13.82 -23.96 -3.23
CA ALA A 127 13.33 -24.71 -2.08
C ALA A 127 13.99 -26.09 -1.93
N GLY A 128 14.39 -26.74 -3.03
CA GLY A 128 15.10 -28.02 -3.04
C GLY A 128 16.54 -27.95 -2.52
N THR A 129 17.15 -26.77 -2.53
CA THR A 129 18.49 -26.51 -1.96
C THR A 129 18.43 -26.06 -0.51
N ALA A 130 17.25 -25.70 -0.02
CA ALA A 130 17.01 -25.34 1.37
C ALA A 130 16.91 -26.62 2.23
N ARG A 131 18.01 -27.00 2.88
CA ARG A 131 18.03 -28.13 3.84
C ARG A 131 17.09 -27.91 5.03
N PRO A 132 16.63 -28.99 5.73
CA PRO A 132 15.82 -28.89 6.94
C PRO A 132 16.43 -27.93 7.99
N ALA A 133 15.60 -27.26 8.76
CA ALA A 133 16.01 -26.18 9.69
C ALA A 133 17.12 -26.56 10.69
N ALA A 134 17.28 -27.85 10.99
CA ALA A 134 18.29 -28.39 11.93
C ALA A 134 19.68 -28.56 11.31
N GLU A 135 19.82 -28.56 9.97
CA GLU A 135 21.08 -28.80 9.25
C GLU A 135 21.56 -27.60 8.42
N ARG A 136 21.00 -26.42 8.66
CA ARG A 136 21.30 -25.22 7.86
C ARG A 136 22.69 -24.70 8.15
N SER A 137 23.65 -25.05 7.30
CA SER A 137 24.78 -24.14 7.05
C SER A 137 24.23 -22.79 6.61
N PRO A 138 24.80 -21.66 7.05
CA PRO A 138 24.39 -20.35 6.59
C PRO A 138 24.41 -20.34 5.05
N CYS A 139 23.36 -19.76 4.42
CA CYS A 139 23.41 -19.41 3.01
C CYS A 139 24.65 -18.51 2.86
N THR A 140 25.74 -19.08 2.36
CA THR A 140 26.98 -18.31 2.19
C THR A 140 26.70 -17.28 1.12
N LEU A 141 26.74 -16.01 1.49
CA LEU A 141 26.60 -14.93 0.52
C LEU A 141 27.73 -15.04 -0.51
N PRO A 142 27.46 -14.85 -1.82
CA PRO A 142 28.50 -14.65 -2.79
C PRO A 142 29.43 -13.50 -2.36
N GLU A 143 30.72 -13.59 -2.68
CA GLU A 143 31.75 -12.63 -2.22
C GLU A 143 31.45 -11.17 -2.58
N ASP A 144 30.69 -10.93 -3.63
CA ASP A 144 30.33 -9.59 -4.11
C ASP A 144 29.00 -9.06 -3.56
N PHE A 145 28.41 -9.73 -2.53
CA PHE A 145 27.19 -9.30 -1.84
C PHE A 145 27.46 -8.87 -0.40
N SER A 146 26.82 -7.79 0.00
CA SER A 146 26.84 -7.27 1.38
C SER A 146 25.45 -6.78 1.80
N PHE A 147 25.17 -6.83 3.10
CA PHE A 147 23.94 -6.24 3.64
C PHE A 147 23.97 -4.71 3.53
N PRO A 148 22.78 -4.06 3.38
CA PRO A 148 21.44 -4.67 3.35
C PRO A 148 21.11 -5.31 1.98
N LEU A 149 20.23 -6.34 2.03
CA LEU A 149 19.74 -7.05 0.85
C LEU A 149 18.21 -7.03 0.80
N VAL A 150 17.63 -7.41 -0.35
CA VAL A 150 16.18 -7.59 -0.52
C VAL A 150 15.91 -9.02 -0.95
N VAL A 151 15.02 -9.69 -0.23
CA VAL A 151 14.56 -11.06 -0.52
C VAL A 151 13.14 -11.00 -1.07
N LYS A 152 12.88 -11.72 -2.16
CA LYS A 152 11.56 -11.74 -2.84
C LYS A 152 11.22 -13.13 -3.36
N PRO A 153 9.94 -13.55 -3.41
CA PRO A 153 9.50 -14.61 -4.32
C PRO A 153 9.75 -14.18 -5.78
N VAL A 154 10.16 -15.10 -6.66
CA VAL A 154 10.40 -14.74 -8.07
C VAL A 154 9.12 -14.40 -8.84
N ASP A 155 7.99 -14.96 -8.45
CA ASP A 155 6.73 -15.02 -9.18
C ASP A 155 5.52 -14.44 -8.42
N ASN A 156 5.75 -13.54 -7.45
CA ASN A 156 4.69 -12.91 -6.67
C ASN A 156 4.67 -11.38 -6.86
N MET A 157 3.54 -10.72 -6.55
CA MET A 157 3.30 -9.29 -6.74
C MET A 157 2.82 -8.61 -5.44
N GLY A 158 2.70 -7.26 -5.48
CA GLY A 158 2.13 -6.46 -4.40
C GLY A 158 2.93 -6.51 -3.10
N ALA A 159 4.25 -6.64 -3.20
CA ALA A 159 5.20 -6.76 -2.09
C ALA A 159 4.96 -7.98 -1.17
N ARG A 160 4.19 -8.98 -1.61
CA ARG A 160 3.97 -10.22 -0.86
C ARG A 160 5.27 -11.02 -0.75
N GLY A 161 5.71 -11.30 0.48
CA GLY A 161 6.95 -12.02 0.76
C GLY A 161 8.24 -11.22 0.53
N VAL A 162 8.14 -9.93 0.22
CA VAL A 162 9.31 -9.06 0.03
C VAL A 162 9.80 -8.53 1.38
N ARG A 163 11.12 -8.63 1.63
CA ARG A 163 11.76 -8.15 2.86
C ARG A 163 13.11 -7.53 2.58
N ARG A 164 13.39 -6.38 3.19
CA ARG A 164 14.76 -5.92 3.42
C ARG A 164 15.34 -6.72 4.58
N VAL A 165 16.61 -7.09 4.47
CA VAL A 165 17.35 -7.83 5.48
C VAL A 165 18.70 -7.18 5.71
N ASP A 166 19.09 -7.05 6.99
CA ASP A 166 20.28 -6.34 7.42
C ASP A 166 21.33 -7.29 8.03
N ASP A 167 21.00 -8.57 8.20
CA ASP A 167 21.89 -9.62 8.73
C ASP A 167 21.50 -11.02 8.23
N GLU A 168 22.37 -12.01 8.51
CA GLU A 168 22.16 -13.40 8.10
C GLU A 168 20.92 -14.07 8.75
N ARG A 169 20.54 -13.69 9.98
CA ARG A 169 19.38 -14.25 10.64
C ARG A 169 18.12 -13.80 9.92
N GLN A 170 18.01 -12.49 9.64
CA GLN A 170 16.89 -11.93 8.87
C GLN A 170 16.84 -12.51 7.46
N LEU A 171 18.00 -12.74 6.82
CA LEU A 171 18.07 -13.39 5.50
C LEU A 171 17.46 -14.79 5.53
N ARG A 172 17.79 -15.63 6.52
CA ARG A 172 17.19 -16.97 6.65
C ARG A 172 15.68 -16.92 6.82
N ASP A 173 15.19 -16.04 7.72
CA ASP A 173 13.77 -15.88 7.99
C ASP A 173 13.02 -15.39 6.74
N ALA A 174 13.57 -14.41 6.02
CA ALA A 174 13.00 -13.87 4.79
C ALA A 174 13.00 -14.89 3.65
N LEU A 175 14.05 -15.70 3.50
CA LEU A 175 14.10 -16.78 2.51
C LEU A 175 13.01 -17.83 2.76
N ALA A 176 12.79 -18.24 4.02
CA ALA A 176 11.72 -19.18 4.36
C ALA A 176 10.33 -18.64 3.96
N ILE A 177 10.09 -17.33 4.20
CA ILE A 177 8.84 -16.67 3.82
C ILE A 177 8.71 -16.59 2.29
N ALA A 178 9.76 -16.13 1.59
CA ALA A 178 9.73 -15.94 0.15
C ALA A 178 9.53 -17.25 -0.61
N LEU A 179 10.25 -18.31 -0.22
CA LEU A 179 10.10 -19.66 -0.80
C LEU A 179 8.70 -20.21 -0.57
N GLY A 180 8.13 -20.02 0.64
CA GLY A 180 6.76 -20.45 0.95
C GLY A 180 5.66 -19.69 0.23
N GLN A 181 5.96 -18.49 -0.29
CA GLN A 181 5.01 -17.65 -1.04
C GLN A 181 5.25 -17.69 -2.56
N SER A 182 6.28 -18.35 -3.03
CA SER A 182 6.54 -18.56 -4.45
C SER A 182 5.78 -19.78 -4.96
N ALA A 183 5.13 -19.65 -6.11
CA ALA A 183 4.45 -20.76 -6.78
C ALA A 183 5.45 -21.77 -7.38
N SER A 184 6.62 -21.28 -7.83
CA SER A 184 7.72 -22.11 -8.34
C SER A 184 8.64 -22.66 -7.24
N GLY A 185 8.49 -22.21 -5.99
CA GLY A 185 9.39 -22.56 -4.89
C GLY A 185 10.77 -21.93 -5.01
N GLN A 186 10.89 -20.80 -5.73
CA GLN A 186 12.14 -20.08 -5.92
C GLN A 186 12.07 -18.67 -5.33
N ALA A 187 13.16 -18.22 -4.70
CA ALA A 187 13.36 -16.86 -4.22
C ALA A 187 14.53 -16.18 -4.93
N ILE A 188 14.48 -14.87 -5.02
CA ILE A 188 15.57 -14.03 -5.50
C ILE A 188 16.06 -13.14 -4.36
N VAL A 189 17.38 -13.03 -4.24
CA VAL A 189 18.07 -12.13 -3.31
C VAL A 189 18.76 -11.06 -4.13
N GLU A 190 18.48 -9.79 -3.84
CA GLU A 190 18.99 -8.65 -4.59
C GLU A 190 19.73 -7.68 -3.69
N GLN A 191 20.67 -6.94 -4.26
CA GLN A 191 21.26 -5.77 -3.64
C GLN A 191 20.14 -4.76 -3.28
N TYR A 192 20.15 -4.23 -2.05
CA TYR A 192 19.27 -3.13 -1.68
C TYR A 192 19.74 -1.83 -2.36
N LEU A 193 18.83 -1.13 -2.99
CA LEU A 193 19.08 0.14 -3.66
C LEU A 193 18.47 1.29 -2.84
N GLU A 194 19.26 2.31 -2.55
CA GLU A 194 18.82 3.54 -1.88
C GLU A 194 18.47 4.63 -2.89
N GLY A 195 17.51 5.47 -2.53
CA GLY A 195 17.10 6.63 -3.31
C GLY A 195 15.58 6.67 -3.57
N PRO A 196 15.06 7.72 -4.20
CA PRO A 196 13.66 7.83 -4.56
C PRO A 196 13.25 6.75 -5.56
N GLU A 197 11.96 6.44 -5.58
CA GLU A 197 11.39 5.44 -6.46
C GLU A 197 10.33 6.05 -7.36
N LEU A 198 10.38 5.73 -8.63
CA LEU A 198 9.47 6.19 -9.66
C LEU A 198 8.62 5.03 -10.18
N SER A 199 7.38 5.31 -10.54
CA SER A 199 6.51 4.41 -11.29
C SER A 199 6.20 5.02 -12.65
N LEU A 200 6.44 4.25 -13.72
CA LEU A 200 6.26 4.69 -15.10
C LEU A 200 5.27 3.78 -15.81
N ASP A 201 4.39 4.38 -16.62
CA ASP A 201 3.60 3.64 -17.61
C ASP A 201 4.07 3.97 -19.03
N ALA A 202 4.11 2.96 -19.88
CA ALA A 202 4.37 3.08 -21.31
C ALA A 202 3.36 2.28 -22.13
N LEU A 203 3.03 2.81 -23.31
CA LEU A 203 2.33 2.10 -24.36
C LEU A 203 3.30 1.72 -25.48
N ILE A 204 3.16 0.50 -25.96
CA ILE A 204 3.98 -0.05 -27.03
C ILE A 204 3.07 -0.45 -28.18
N HIS A 205 3.30 0.15 -29.35
CA HIS A 205 2.58 -0.15 -30.59
C HIS A 205 3.57 -0.28 -31.74
N ASP A 206 3.59 -1.44 -32.38
CA ASP A 206 4.53 -1.77 -33.46
C ASP A 206 6.01 -1.50 -33.08
N GLY A 207 6.38 -1.88 -31.86
CA GLY A 207 7.74 -1.68 -31.32
C GLY A 207 8.06 -0.24 -30.89
N ARG A 208 7.19 0.74 -31.20
CA ARG A 208 7.36 2.13 -30.75
C ARG A 208 6.90 2.26 -29.31
N ILE A 209 7.80 2.68 -28.42
CA ILE A 209 7.55 2.89 -26.99
C ILE A 209 7.22 4.35 -26.74
N THR A 210 6.04 4.62 -26.20
CA THR A 210 5.60 5.95 -25.75
C THR A 210 5.44 5.95 -24.23
N ILE A 211 6.28 6.72 -23.52
CA ILE A 211 6.11 6.92 -22.07
C ILE A 211 4.89 7.82 -21.86
N CYS A 212 3.94 7.35 -21.06
CA CYS A 212 2.70 8.07 -20.80
C CYS A 212 2.82 8.97 -19.59
N GLY A 213 3.49 8.52 -18.53
CA GLY A 213 3.66 9.31 -17.32
C GLY A 213 4.70 8.73 -16.37
N VAL A 214 5.23 9.63 -15.52
CA VAL A 214 6.20 9.32 -14.47
C VAL A 214 5.66 9.86 -13.15
N ALA A 215 5.47 8.99 -12.17
CA ALA A 215 5.00 9.33 -10.83
C ALA A 215 6.08 9.07 -9.79
N ASP A 216 6.14 9.90 -8.75
CA ASP A 216 6.83 9.55 -7.52
C ASP A 216 6.06 8.42 -6.84
N ARG A 217 6.76 7.41 -6.38
CA ARG A 217 6.21 6.25 -5.70
C ARG A 217 6.60 6.26 -4.23
N HIS A 218 5.61 6.29 -3.34
CA HIS A 218 5.82 6.40 -1.90
C HIS A 218 5.82 5.00 -1.26
N ILE A 219 7.01 4.47 -0.99
CA ILE A 219 7.21 3.18 -0.34
C ILE A 219 7.55 3.40 1.13
N CYS A 220 6.81 2.74 2.03
CA CYS A 220 6.91 2.91 3.47
C CYS A 220 7.06 1.59 4.21
N PHE A 221 7.30 1.69 5.54
CA PHE A 221 7.30 0.60 6.50
C PHE A 221 8.41 -0.46 6.30
N PRO A 222 9.71 -0.07 6.31
CA PRO A 222 10.77 -1.06 6.34
C PRO A 222 10.61 -1.97 7.58
N PRO A 223 10.93 -3.27 7.50
CA PRO A 223 11.60 -3.96 6.38
C PRO A 223 10.68 -4.37 5.23
N TYR A 224 9.43 -3.95 5.24
CA TYR A 224 8.44 -4.19 4.19
C TYR A 224 8.49 -3.04 3.15
N PHE A 225 7.94 -3.30 1.98
CA PHE A 225 7.89 -2.34 0.88
C PHE A 225 6.43 -2.04 0.52
N VAL A 226 5.72 -1.41 1.46
CA VAL A 226 4.30 -1.09 1.27
C VAL A 226 4.18 0.21 0.46
N GLU A 227 3.53 0.12 -0.68
CA GLU A 227 3.22 1.27 -1.52
C GLU A 227 2.07 2.06 -0.90
N MET A 228 2.37 3.23 -0.36
CA MET A 228 1.40 4.08 0.32
C MET A 228 0.84 5.18 -0.58
N GLY A 229 1.29 5.27 -1.81
CA GLY A 229 0.73 6.21 -2.77
C GLY A 229 1.64 6.61 -3.91
N HIS A 230 1.10 7.48 -4.77
CA HIS A 230 1.80 8.08 -5.90
C HIS A 230 1.55 9.58 -5.92
N THR A 231 2.46 10.34 -6.56
CA THR A 231 2.23 11.74 -6.93
C THR A 231 2.67 11.93 -8.37
N MET A 232 1.79 12.37 -9.23
CA MET A 232 2.02 12.52 -10.67
C MET A 232 1.66 13.92 -11.15
N PRO A 233 2.51 14.54 -12.00
CA PRO A 233 3.82 14.05 -12.44
C PRO A 233 4.87 14.07 -11.31
N SER A 234 5.96 13.34 -11.49
CA SER A 234 7.14 13.46 -10.61
C SER A 234 7.74 14.85 -10.72
N ASP A 235 8.31 15.36 -9.61
CA ASP A 235 9.03 16.64 -9.56
C ASP A 235 10.56 16.48 -9.48
N LEU A 236 11.07 15.27 -9.74
CA LEU A 236 12.51 15.09 -9.87
C LEU A 236 13.07 15.89 -11.07
N PRO A 237 14.36 16.26 -11.02
CA PRO A 237 15.00 17.01 -12.08
C PRO A 237 14.81 16.38 -13.48
N PRO A 238 14.62 17.18 -14.53
CA PRO A 238 14.34 16.65 -15.88
C PRO A 238 15.41 15.69 -16.43
N GLU A 239 16.66 15.85 -16.04
CA GLU A 239 17.76 14.95 -16.42
C GLU A 239 17.61 13.57 -15.76
N VAL A 240 17.16 13.52 -14.50
CA VAL A 240 16.87 12.28 -13.76
C VAL A 240 15.67 11.56 -14.39
N LEU A 241 14.64 12.32 -14.76
CA LEU A 241 13.47 11.74 -15.44
C LEU A 241 13.83 11.17 -16.80
N ARG A 242 14.65 11.88 -17.60
CA ARG A 242 15.11 11.37 -18.92
C ARG A 242 15.95 10.10 -18.77
N ASP A 243 16.87 10.03 -17.79
CA ASP A 243 17.65 8.83 -17.51
C ASP A 243 16.73 7.65 -17.13
N SER A 244 15.77 7.89 -16.24
CA SER A 244 14.78 6.91 -15.81
C SER A 244 13.92 6.39 -16.96
N GLU A 245 13.46 7.28 -17.84
CA GLU A 245 12.71 6.90 -19.03
C GLU A 245 13.54 6.07 -20.01
N GLU A 246 14.82 6.42 -20.24
CA GLU A 246 15.68 5.66 -21.15
C GLU A 246 16.03 4.28 -20.60
N VAL A 247 16.33 4.18 -19.32
CA VAL A 247 16.55 2.88 -18.65
C VAL A 247 15.29 2.02 -18.73
N PHE A 248 14.10 2.60 -18.55
CA PHE A 248 12.83 1.89 -18.71
C PHE A 248 12.60 1.41 -20.16
N ARG A 249 12.86 2.26 -21.19
CA ARG A 249 12.78 1.88 -22.61
C ARG A 249 13.72 0.71 -22.93
N ARG A 250 14.95 0.74 -22.42
CA ARG A 250 15.92 -0.36 -22.58
C ARG A 250 15.40 -1.64 -21.94
N GLY A 251 14.83 -1.56 -20.74
CA GLY A 251 14.22 -2.70 -20.06
C GLY A 251 13.05 -3.31 -20.84
N ILE A 252 12.14 -2.49 -21.39
CA ILE A 252 11.02 -2.94 -22.23
C ILE A 252 11.55 -3.72 -23.45
N ARG A 253 12.59 -3.20 -24.13
CA ARG A 253 13.21 -3.87 -25.28
C ARG A 253 13.87 -5.18 -24.87
N ALA A 254 14.60 -5.19 -23.76
CA ALA A 254 15.27 -6.39 -23.25
C ALA A 254 14.31 -7.54 -22.91
N LEU A 255 13.08 -7.19 -22.47
CA LEU A 255 12.02 -8.17 -22.22
C LEU A 255 11.28 -8.62 -23.50
N GLY A 256 11.53 -7.98 -24.65
CA GLY A 256 10.86 -8.31 -25.89
C GLY A 256 9.40 -7.87 -25.95
N ILE A 257 8.99 -6.84 -25.20
CA ILE A 257 7.64 -6.29 -25.24
C ILE A 257 7.53 -5.38 -26.46
N THR A 258 6.84 -5.85 -27.52
CA THR A 258 6.71 -5.15 -28.81
C THR A 258 5.31 -4.59 -29.06
N GLN A 259 4.32 -5.00 -28.24
CA GLN A 259 2.91 -4.58 -28.37
C GLN A 259 2.29 -4.49 -26.96
N GLY A 260 1.31 -3.62 -26.74
CA GLY A 260 0.55 -3.53 -25.49
C GLY A 260 1.01 -2.42 -24.55
N ALA A 261 1.20 -2.74 -23.27
CA ALA A 261 1.58 -1.79 -22.25
C ALA A 261 2.67 -2.36 -21.32
N ALA A 262 3.46 -1.49 -20.71
CA ALA A 262 4.42 -1.83 -19.69
C ALA A 262 4.36 -0.84 -18.54
N LYS A 263 4.49 -1.36 -17.30
CA LYS A 263 4.67 -0.57 -16.07
C LYS A 263 6.06 -0.83 -15.52
N GLY A 264 6.81 0.21 -15.20
CA GLY A 264 8.14 0.09 -14.61
C GLY A 264 8.23 0.72 -13.23
N ASP A 265 8.92 0.03 -12.31
CA ASP A 265 9.42 0.61 -11.07
C ASP A 265 10.90 0.89 -11.24
N ILE A 266 11.27 2.16 -11.15
CA ILE A 266 12.64 2.62 -11.34
C ILE A 266 13.15 3.23 -10.04
N LYS A 267 14.33 2.78 -9.62
CA LYS A 267 15.03 3.33 -8.47
C LYS A 267 16.06 4.36 -8.95
N VAL A 268 16.01 5.57 -8.43
CA VAL A 268 16.99 6.60 -8.72
C VAL A 268 18.08 6.53 -7.66
N THR A 269 19.22 5.97 -8.03
CA THR A 269 20.38 5.84 -7.15
C THR A 269 21.39 6.98 -7.37
N PRO A 270 22.36 7.19 -6.48
CA PRO A 270 23.46 8.13 -6.73
C PRO A 270 24.26 7.85 -8.02
N ASN A 271 24.18 6.62 -8.54
CA ASN A 271 24.88 6.19 -9.76
C ASN A 271 23.97 6.18 -11.01
N GLY A 272 22.77 6.75 -10.93
CA GLY A 272 21.80 6.79 -12.02
C GLY A 272 20.56 5.93 -11.79
N ALA A 273 19.70 5.87 -12.78
CA ALA A 273 18.46 5.11 -12.74
C ALA A 273 18.70 3.60 -12.88
N VAL A 274 17.95 2.80 -12.12
CA VAL A 274 18.06 1.34 -12.08
C VAL A 274 16.67 0.71 -12.12
N VAL A 275 16.43 -0.28 -12.99
CA VAL A 275 15.16 -1.00 -13.07
C VAL A 275 14.94 -1.86 -11.83
N GLY A 276 13.91 -1.56 -11.07
CA GLY A 276 13.42 -2.40 -9.99
C GLY A 276 12.56 -3.56 -10.49
N GLU A 277 11.57 -3.27 -11.33
CA GLU A 277 10.65 -4.26 -11.92
C GLU A 277 9.99 -3.69 -13.17
N ILE A 278 9.69 -4.53 -14.17
CA ILE A 278 8.82 -4.17 -15.30
C ILE A 278 7.72 -5.22 -15.41
N ALA A 279 6.47 -4.78 -15.41
CA ALA A 279 5.30 -5.63 -15.64
C ALA A 279 4.75 -5.40 -17.04
N ALA A 280 4.37 -6.48 -17.73
CA ALA A 280 3.82 -6.48 -19.08
C ALA A 280 2.31 -6.11 -19.08
N ARG A 281 1.97 -4.94 -18.57
CA ARG A 281 0.61 -4.39 -18.43
C ARG A 281 0.64 -2.94 -17.94
N LEU A 282 -0.51 -2.27 -17.95
CA LEU A 282 -0.68 -0.99 -17.26
C LEU A 282 -0.57 -1.13 -15.74
N SER A 283 -0.17 -0.04 -15.09
CA SER A 283 -0.02 0.03 -13.63
C SER A 283 -1.33 -0.26 -12.90
N GLY A 284 -1.19 -0.86 -11.73
CA GLY A 284 -2.17 -0.84 -10.66
C GLY A 284 -2.02 0.40 -9.77
N GLY A 285 -2.43 0.32 -8.51
CA GLY A 285 -2.28 1.43 -7.56
C GLY A 285 -3.00 2.70 -8.02
N TYR A 286 -4.09 2.54 -8.77
CA TYR A 286 -4.92 3.62 -9.33
C TYR A 286 -4.21 4.55 -10.33
N MET A 287 -2.97 4.23 -10.75
CA MET A 287 -2.18 5.15 -11.59
C MET A 287 -2.76 5.29 -13.00
N SER A 288 -2.89 4.19 -13.75
CA SER A 288 -3.35 4.23 -15.16
C SER A 288 -4.82 4.58 -15.32
N GLY A 289 -5.66 4.20 -14.36
CA GLY A 289 -7.11 4.42 -14.43
C GLY A 289 -7.59 5.75 -13.85
N TRP A 290 -6.77 6.44 -13.04
CA TRP A 290 -7.21 7.64 -12.33
C TRP A 290 -6.13 8.72 -12.25
N THR A 291 -5.01 8.50 -11.56
CA THR A 291 -4.04 9.58 -11.32
C THR A 291 -3.47 10.15 -12.61
N TYR A 292 -3.18 9.31 -13.60
CA TYR A 292 -2.70 9.77 -14.89
C TYR A 292 -3.77 10.58 -15.67
N PRO A 293 -5.01 10.09 -15.85
CA PRO A 293 -6.09 10.89 -16.44
C PRO A 293 -6.37 12.20 -15.70
N PHE A 294 -6.36 12.19 -14.37
CA PHE A 294 -6.58 13.40 -13.58
C PHE A 294 -5.47 14.44 -13.77
N ALA A 295 -4.22 14.01 -13.86
CA ALA A 295 -3.09 14.91 -14.06
C ALA A 295 -2.99 15.43 -15.51
N SER A 296 -3.12 14.55 -16.50
CA SER A 296 -2.82 14.84 -17.90
C SER A 296 -4.05 15.14 -18.76
N GLY A 297 -5.24 14.64 -18.38
CA GLY A 297 -6.44 14.64 -19.25
C GLY A 297 -6.43 13.57 -20.33
N VAL A 298 -5.47 12.64 -20.31
CA VAL A 298 -5.33 11.56 -21.29
C VAL A 298 -5.77 10.22 -20.69
N GLU A 299 -6.68 9.53 -21.37
CA GLU A 299 -7.17 8.20 -20.99
C GLU A 299 -6.21 7.12 -21.51
N VAL A 300 -5.11 6.89 -20.78
CA VAL A 300 -4.09 5.88 -21.16
C VAL A 300 -4.68 4.48 -21.25
N THR A 301 -5.68 4.17 -20.42
CA THR A 301 -6.39 2.89 -20.48
C THR A 301 -7.18 2.74 -21.77
N ALA A 302 -7.82 3.81 -22.29
CA ALA A 302 -8.51 3.78 -23.58
C ALA A 302 -7.55 3.58 -24.76
N ALA A 303 -6.34 4.15 -24.67
CA ALA A 303 -5.28 3.95 -25.65
C ALA A 303 -4.73 2.51 -25.61
N ALA A 304 -4.56 1.93 -24.42
CA ALA A 304 -4.15 0.53 -24.26
C ALA A 304 -5.22 -0.45 -24.78
N LEU A 305 -6.50 -0.15 -24.59
CA LEU A 305 -7.62 -0.91 -25.18
C LEU A 305 -7.58 -0.88 -26.72
N ASN A 306 -7.29 0.28 -27.33
CA ASN A 306 -7.10 0.37 -28.78
C ASN A 306 -5.99 -0.57 -29.25
N ILE A 307 -4.82 -0.55 -28.59
CA ILE A 307 -3.69 -1.42 -28.92
C ILE A 307 -4.09 -2.91 -28.78
N ALA A 308 -4.86 -3.26 -27.75
CA ALA A 308 -5.30 -4.63 -27.51
C ALA A 308 -6.23 -5.18 -28.63
N VAL A 309 -6.89 -4.32 -29.40
CA VAL A 309 -7.70 -4.69 -30.57
C VAL A 309 -7.02 -4.35 -31.90
N GLY A 310 -5.70 -4.10 -31.90
CA GLY A 310 -4.91 -3.83 -33.11
C GLY A 310 -5.02 -2.41 -33.66
N LEU A 311 -5.60 -1.48 -32.92
CA LEU A 311 -5.71 -0.08 -33.32
C LEU A 311 -4.56 0.78 -32.77
N PRO A 312 -4.19 1.89 -33.43
CA PRO A 312 -3.26 2.87 -32.88
C PRO A 312 -3.74 3.45 -31.54
N PRO A 313 -2.85 3.83 -30.64
CA PRO A 313 -3.21 4.34 -29.31
C PRO A 313 -4.02 5.64 -29.34
N GLY A 314 -3.95 6.42 -30.42
CA GLY A 314 -4.54 7.76 -30.54
C GLY A 314 -3.58 8.85 -30.04
N ASP A 315 -4.13 10.04 -29.74
CA ASP A 315 -3.33 11.15 -29.22
C ASP A 315 -3.06 11.00 -27.74
N LEU A 316 -1.79 10.95 -27.36
CA LEU A 316 -1.30 10.80 -25.99
C LEU A 316 -0.71 12.12 -25.44
N LYS A 317 -0.89 13.23 -26.12
CA LYS A 317 -0.41 14.53 -25.64
C LYS A 317 -1.22 14.98 -24.43
N PRO A 318 -0.57 15.39 -23.33
CA PRO A 318 -1.28 15.95 -22.19
C PRO A 318 -2.16 17.14 -22.60
N GLN A 319 -3.43 17.11 -22.16
CA GLN A 319 -4.43 18.15 -22.42
C GLN A 319 -4.47 19.20 -21.29
N ARG A 320 -3.85 18.85 -20.15
CA ARG A 320 -3.71 19.72 -18.98
C ARG A 320 -2.39 19.43 -18.27
N ASN A 321 -1.95 20.36 -17.44
CA ASN A 321 -0.76 20.23 -16.63
C ASN A 321 -1.15 20.38 -15.15
N TRP A 322 -1.84 19.37 -14.65
CA TRP A 322 -2.26 19.29 -13.26
C TRP A 322 -1.42 18.27 -12.50
N VAL A 323 -1.61 18.22 -11.20
CA VAL A 323 -1.02 17.21 -10.32
C VAL A 323 -2.14 16.37 -9.71
N SER A 324 -1.94 15.06 -9.71
CA SER A 324 -2.79 14.12 -8.98
C SER A 324 -1.95 13.37 -7.94
N ALA A 325 -2.47 13.26 -6.72
CA ALA A 325 -1.82 12.53 -5.65
C ALA A 325 -2.76 11.45 -5.10
N GLU A 326 -2.23 10.24 -4.95
CA GLU A 326 -2.93 9.11 -4.33
C GLU A 326 -2.24 8.78 -3.02
N ARG A 327 -3.04 8.55 -1.95
CA ARG A 327 -2.56 8.11 -0.63
C ARG A 327 -3.45 7.03 -0.08
N ALA A 328 -2.80 6.02 0.51
CA ALA A 328 -3.48 4.97 1.23
C ALA A 328 -3.68 5.34 2.71
N PHE A 329 -4.73 4.81 3.32
CA PHE A 329 -4.88 4.75 4.77
C PHE A 329 -4.87 3.30 5.25
N ILE A 330 -4.43 3.10 6.49
CA ILE A 330 -4.12 1.81 7.09
C ILE A 330 -4.74 1.70 8.48
N SER A 331 -4.63 0.52 9.08
CA SER A 331 -5.09 0.25 10.43
C SER A 331 -4.05 -0.53 11.24
N ILE A 332 -4.09 -0.36 12.55
CA ILE A 332 -3.50 -1.33 13.49
C ILE A 332 -4.34 -2.61 13.52
N PRO A 333 -3.80 -3.77 14.00
CA PRO A 333 -4.56 -5.02 14.04
C PRO A 333 -5.83 -4.93 14.87
N GLY A 334 -6.92 -5.51 14.38
CA GLY A 334 -8.19 -5.56 15.10
C GLY A 334 -9.37 -5.91 14.22
N THR A 335 -10.58 -5.76 14.75
CA THR A 335 -11.84 -5.89 14.02
C THR A 335 -12.45 -4.51 13.80
N VAL A 336 -12.79 -4.19 12.57
CA VAL A 336 -13.40 -2.89 12.21
C VAL A 336 -14.79 -2.79 12.82
N LYS A 337 -15.03 -1.78 13.66
CA LYS A 337 -16.33 -1.43 14.19
C LYS A 337 -17.12 -0.58 13.19
N ASN A 338 -16.50 0.50 12.73
CA ASN A 338 -17.05 1.41 11.72
C ASN A 338 -15.91 2.21 11.05
N LEU A 339 -16.29 2.96 10.01
CA LEU A 339 -15.41 3.90 9.31
C LEU A 339 -16.00 5.30 9.49
N GLU A 340 -15.24 6.20 10.09
CA GLU A 340 -15.66 7.59 10.38
C GLU A 340 -14.92 8.57 9.46
N GLY A 341 -15.52 9.74 9.24
CA GLY A 341 -14.91 10.82 8.47
C GLY A 341 -14.90 10.63 6.95
N LEU A 342 -15.53 9.59 6.39
CA LEU A 342 -15.53 9.31 4.95
C LEU A 342 -16.16 10.44 4.13
N GLN A 343 -17.31 10.94 4.56
CA GLN A 343 -17.98 12.07 3.90
C GLN A 343 -17.11 13.33 4.00
N GLN A 344 -16.61 13.64 5.19
CA GLN A 344 -15.72 14.79 5.41
C GLN A 344 -14.48 14.71 4.51
N ALA A 345 -13.88 13.52 4.37
CA ALA A 345 -12.73 13.31 3.48
C ALA A 345 -13.10 13.53 2.01
N GLY A 346 -14.25 13.02 1.56
CA GLY A 346 -14.75 13.20 0.20
C GLY A 346 -15.12 14.65 -0.14
N ASP A 347 -15.58 15.42 0.84
CA ASP A 347 -16.00 16.82 0.66
C ASP A 347 -14.80 17.80 0.59
N ILE A 348 -13.57 17.35 0.87
CA ILE A 348 -12.37 18.20 0.78
C ILE A 348 -12.14 18.61 -0.68
N PRO A 349 -12.03 19.91 -0.98
CA PRO A 349 -11.82 20.40 -2.32
C PRO A 349 -10.57 19.79 -2.98
N GLY A 350 -10.75 19.19 -4.15
CA GLY A 350 -9.70 18.53 -4.90
C GLY A 350 -9.63 17.02 -4.68
N ILE A 351 -10.40 16.44 -3.78
CA ILE A 351 -10.60 14.98 -3.70
C ILE A 351 -11.55 14.56 -4.81
N GLU A 352 -11.13 13.56 -5.58
CA GLU A 352 -11.87 13.04 -6.74
C GLU A 352 -12.41 11.63 -6.49
N GLU A 353 -11.66 10.80 -5.74
CA GLU A 353 -12.02 9.40 -5.49
C GLU A 353 -11.65 8.96 -4.08
N LEU A 354 -12.50 8.11 -3.52
CA LEU A 354 -12.29 7.41 -2.27
C LEU A 354 -12.64 5.93 -2.47
N PHE A 355 -11.64 5.07 -2.32
CA PHE A 355 -11.78 3.62 -2.47
C PHE A 355 -11.67 2.95 -1.11
N LEU A 356 -12.73 2.26 -0.70
CA LEU A 356 -12.74 1.44 0.50
C LEU A 356 -12.34 0.01 0.18
N ARG A 357 -11.54 -0.58 1.05
CA ARG A 357 -11.11 -1.99 0.95
C ARG A 357 -11.51 -2.81 2.18
N VAL A 358 -12.08 -2.15 3.18
CA VAL A 358 -12.53 -2.76 4.43
C VAL A 358 -13.94 -2.29 4.78
N SER A 359 -14.66 -3.12 5.52
CA SER A 359 -16.02 -2.83 6.00
C SER A 359 -16.19 -3.26 7.46
N PRO A 360 -17.21 -2.78 8.17
CA PRO A 360 -17.53 -3.20 9.53
C PRO A 360 -17.59 -4.74 9.66
N GLY A 361 -17.05 -5.27 10.76
CA GLY A 361 -16.92 -6.70 11.03
C GLY A 361 -15.70 -7.37 10.42
N GLN A 362 -15.02 -6.76 9.47
CA GLN A 362 -13.80 -7.32 8.89
C GLN A 362 -12.60 -7.17 9.82
N ARG A 363 -11.69 -8.15 9.73
CA ARG A 363 -10.40 -8.12 10.41
C ARG A 363 -9.40 -7.34 9.58
N VAL A 364 -8.62 -6.51 10.25
CA VAL A 364 -7.54 -5.72 9.69
C VAL A 364 -6.22 -6.04 10.40
N GLU A 365 -5.14 -5.92 9.67
CA GLU A 365 -3.78 -6.16 10.15
C GLU A 365 -2.87 -5.00 9.74
N LEU A 366 -1.69 -4.92 10.35
CA LEU A 366 -0.67 -3.98 9.86
C LEU A 366 -0.31 -4.29 8.41
N PRO A 367 -0.05 -3.28 7.59
CA PRO A 367 0.30 -3.48 6.19
C PRO A 367 1.74 -4.02 6.06
N ILE A 368 1.87 -5.31 5.90
CA ILE A 368 3.14 -5.98 5.58
C ILE A 368 3.34 -6.19 4.07
N ASN A 369 2.37 -5.77 3.28
CA ASN A 369 2.32 -5.75 1.81
C ASN A 369 1.17 -4.85 1.33
N ASN A 370 1.00 -4.68 0.03
CA ASN A 370 -0.03 -3.80 -0.55
C ASN A 370 -1.48 -4.25 -0.34
N MET A 371 -1.70 -5.48 0.15
CA MET A 371 -3.06 -5.98 0.45
C MET A 371 -3.58 -5.49 1.80
N GLY A 372 -2.69 -5.12 2.73
CA GLY A 372 -3.05 -4.67 4.09
C GLY A 372 -3.57 -3.22 4.18
N LYS A 373 -3.73 -2.52 3.06
CA LYS A 373 -4.30 -1.16 3.04
C LYS A 373 -5.80 -1.20 3.25
N CYS A 374 -6.33 -0.26 4.04
CA CYS A 374 -7.76 -0.16 4.34
C CYS A 374 -8.54 0.63 3.28
N GLY A 375 -7.85 1.45 2.51
CA GLY A 375 -8.42 2.21 1.41
C GLY A 375 -7.42 3.19 0.82
N ASN A 376 -7.87 3.93 -0.20
CA ASN A 376 -7.06 4.93 -0.90
C ASN A 376 -7.93 6.15 -1.23
N LEU A 377 -7.32 7.33 -1.20
CA LEU A 377 -7.91 8.57 -1.70
C LEU A 377 -7.07 9.13 -2.82
N ILE A 378 -7.72 9.79 -3.77
CA ILE A 378 -7.05 10.43 -4.90
C ILE A 378 -7.51 11.88 -4.99
N SER A 379 -6.55 12.78 -5.11
CA SER A 379 -6.79 14.19 -5.35
C SER A 379 -6.29 14.63 -6.71
N LYS A 380 -6.77 15.80 -7.15
CA LYS A 380 -6.18 16.56 -8.25
C LYS A 380 -6.18 18.07 -7.95
N ALA A 381 -5.17 18.77 -8.40
CA ALA A 381 -5.11 20.23 -8.33
C ALA A 381 -4.18 20.78 -9.42
N SER A 382 -4.23 22.10 -9.62
CA SER A 382 -3.32 22.80 -10.55
C SER A 382 -1.89 22.94 -10.01
N SER A 383 -1.64 22.63 -8.74
CA SER A 383 -0.30 22.62 -8.13
C SER A 383 -0.10 21.40 -7.26
N ARG A 384 1.18 20.99 -7.14
CA ARG A 384 1.60 19.83 -6.36
C ARG A 384 1.26 20.00 -4.86
N SER A 385 1.57 21.15 -4.30
CA SER A 385 1.29 21.41 -2.89
C SER A 385 -0.19 21.26 -2.55
N ARG A 386 -1.09 21.81 -3.38
CA ARG A 386 -2.54 21.68 -3.17
C ARG A 386 -3.04 20.25 -3.33
N ALA A 387 -2.54 19.51 -4.34
CA ALA A 387 -2.95 18.12 -4.52
C ALA A 387 -2.51 17.24 -3.34
N VAL A 388 -1.26 17.36 -2.91
CA VAL A 388 -0.71 16.61 -1.77
C VAL A 388 -1.41 17.00 -0.47
N GLU A 389 -1.59 18.29 -0.18
CA GLU A 389 -2.26 18.77 1.02
C GLU A 389 -3.72 18.26 1.09
N ALA A 390 -4.46 18.31 -0.03
CA ALA A 390 -5.83 17.83 -0.07
C ALA A 390 -5.93 16.33 0.28
N VAL A 391 -5.12 15.47 -0.36
CA VAL A 391 -5.18 14.03 -0.12
C VAL A 391 -4.67 13.65 1.28
N GLU A 392 -3.63 14.30 1.79
CA GLU A 392 -3.12 14.03 3.14
C GLU A 392 -4.11 14.50 4.22
N THR A 393 -4.80 15.62 3.99
CA THR A 393 -5.88 16.09 4.86
C THR A 393 -7.06 15.13 4.84
N ALA A 394 -7.42 14.60 3.66
CA ALA A 394 -8.49 13.63 3.52
C ALA A 394 -8.15 12.29 4.21
N VAL A 395 -6.91 11.80 4.08
CA VAL A 395 -6.46 10.60 4.80
C VAL A 395 -6.55 10.80 6.31
N ARG A 396 -6.15 11.98 6.82
CA ARG A 396 -6.25 12.33 8.25
C ARG A 396 -7.68 12.45 8.76
N ALA A 397 -8.65 12.74 7.89
CA ALA A 397 -10.05 12.79 8.28
C ALA A 397 -10.66 11.40 8.50
N VAL A 398 -10.16 10.36 7.81
CA VAL A 398 -10.66 8.99 7.91
C VAL A 398 -10.14 8.31 9.17
N LEU A 399 -11.05 7.73 9.95
CA LEU A 399 -10.72 6.86 11.08
C LEU A 399 -11.32 5.46 10.86
N VAL A 400 -10.45 4.45 10.86
CA VAL A 400 -10.87 3.04 10.99
C VAL A 400 -11.06 2.77 12.49
N ARG A 401 -12.29 2.86 13.01
CA ARG A 401 -12.58 2.62 14.42
C ARG A 401 -12.68 1.13 14.67
N LEU A 402 -11.99 0.64 15.69
CA LEU A 402 -11.92 -0.80 16.00
C LEU A 402 -12.92 -1.18 17.11
N GLU A 403 -13.30 -2.46 17.12
CA GLU A 403 -14.11 -3.02 18.21
C GLU A 403 -13.35 -2.92 19.53
N PRO A 404 -14.00 -2.42 20.59
CA PRO A 404 -13.39 -2.32 21.91
C PRO A 404 -12.95 -3.69 22.47
N ALA A 405 -11.84 -3.70 23.20
CA ALA A 405 -11.31 -4.88 23.87
C ALA A 405 -10.97 -6.06 22.92
N ASP A 406 -10.68 -5.78 21.66
CA ASP A 406 -10.19 -6.80 20.71
C ASP A 406 -8.84 -7.36 21.17
N PRO A 407 -8.71 -8.70 21.35
CA PRO A 407 -7.49 -9.32 21.83
C PRO A 407 -6.26 -9.07 20.96
N ARG A 408 -6.43 -8.85 19.66
CA ARG A 408 -5.33 -8.58 18.71
C ARG A 408 -4.81 -7.17 18.88
N THR A 409 -5.71 -6.19 18.95
CA THR A 409 -5.33 -4.80 19.21
C THR A 409 -4.62 -4.70 20.56
N ASP A 410 -5.14 -5.38 21.59
CA ASP A 410 -4.48 -5.45 22.89
C ASP A 410 -3.09 -6.09 22.83
N ALA A 411 -2.91 -7.18 22.05
CA ALA A 411 -1.62 -7.84 21.88
C ALA A 411 -0.61 -6.94 21.16
N TYR A 412 -1.05 -6.26 20.10
CA TYR A 412 -0.25 -5.28 19.37
C TYR A 412 0.20 -4.14 20.29
N LEU A 413 -0.70 -3.51 21.02
CA LEU A 413 -0.39 -2.37 21.90
C LEU A 413 0.58 -2.75 23.03
N ARG A 414 0.56 -4.01 23.49
CA ARG A 414 1.52 -4.54 24.49
C ARG A 414 2.89 -4.88 23.93
N GLY A 415 3.09 -4.75 22.62
CA GLY A 415 4.37 -5.08 21.99
C GLY A 415 4.71 -6.57 21.95
N ARG A 416 3.73 -7.47 22.20
CA ARG A 416 3.92 -8.94 22.17
C ARG A 416 3.97 -9.53 20.76
N GLU A 417 3.54 -8.78 19.75
CA GLU A 417 3.72 -9.16 18.35
C GLU A 417 5.04 -8.62 17.81
N GLN A 418 5.75 -9.45 17.05
CA GLN A 418 7.10 -9.17 16.51
C GLN A 418 7.14 -8.07 15.42
N SER A 419 6.02 -7.42 15.11
CA SER A 419 6.00 -6.34 14.14
C SER A 419 6.62 -5.08 14.75
N GLY A 420 7.80 -4.72 14.31
CA GLY A 420 8.52 -3.50 14.71
C GLY A 420 7.85 -2.18 14.30
N PHE A 421 6.56 -2.21 13.92
CA PHE A 421 5.79 -1.05 13.54
C PHE A 421 5.31 -0.26 14.74
N SER A 422 5.63 1.02 14.74
CA SER A 422 4.98 2.03 15.58
C SER A 422 4.53 3.16 14.69
N ALA A 423 3.39 3.78 15.04
CA ALA A 423 2.86 4.91 14.30
C ALA A 423 3.85 6.07 14.30
N PHE A 424 4.41 6.35 15.47
CA PHE A 424 5.47 7.33 15.61
C PHE A 424 6.84 6.64 15.61
N PRO A 425 7.88 7.27 15.04
CA PRO A 425 9.26 6.90 15.30
C PRO A 425 9.59 7.11 16.78
N GLU A 426 10.76 6.64 17.20
CA GLU A 426 11.23 6.85 18.57
C GLU A 426 11.23 8.35 18.92
N PRO A 427 10.53 8.76 20.00
CA PRO A 427 10.53 10.15 20.44
C PRO A 427 11.90 10.55 21.00
N SER A 428 12.11 11.83 21.21
CA SER A 428 13.32 12.36 21.80
C SER A 428 13.63 11.70 23.17
N SER A 429 14.90 11.64 23.54
CA SER A 429 15.30 11.08 24.84
C SER A 429 14.65 11.81 26.02
N ALA A 430 14.45 13.12 25.90
CA ALA A 430 13.77 13.93 26.90
C ALA A 430 12.28 13.56 27.03
N THR A 431 11.56 13.43 25.90
CA THR A 431 10.15 12.99 25.90
C THR A 431 10.01 11.59 26.46
N ARG A 432 10.91 10.67 26.11
CA ARG A 432 10.92 9.31 26.65
C ARG A 432 11.13 9.29 28.15
N GLN A 433 12.07 10.07 28.68
CA GLN A 433 12.32 10.18 30.10
C GLN A 433 11.09 10.72 30.85
N ARG A 434 10.47 11.79 30.34
CA ARG A 434 9.24 12.34 30.93
C ARG A 434 8.09 11.35 30.89
N LEU A 435 7.95 10.58 29.81
CA LEU A 435 6.95 9.52 29.68
C LEU A 435 7.10 8.43 30.75
N GLU A 436 8.34 7.98 31.04
CA GLU A 436 8.58 6.97 32.07
C GLU A 436 8.32 7.50 33.50
N GLN A 437 8.33 8.80 33.70
CA GLN A 437 7.98 9.44 34.99
C GLN A 437 6.46 9.57 35.20
N LEU A 438 5.64 9.52 34.13
CA LEU A 438 4.20 9.59 34.28
C LEU A 438 3.67 8.34 35.01
N PRO A 439 2.68 8.48 35.91
CA PRO A 439 1.95 7.34 36.42
C PRO A 439 1.24 6.61 35.27
N GLN A 440 0.97 5.33 35.43
CA GLN A 440 0.21 4.57 34.43
C GLN A 440 -1.20 5.16 34.25
N TRP A 441 -1.85 5.44 35.40
CA TRP A 441 -3.14 6.13 35.54
C TRP A 441 -3.25 6.70 36.96
N ILE A 442 -4.27 7.54 37.20
CA ILE A 442 -4.66 8.02 38.52
C ILE A 442 -6.16 7.76 38.71
N GLY A 443 -6.57 7.43 39.93
CA GLY A 443 -7.94 7.10 40.30
C GLY A 443 -8.19 5.60 40.42
N GLU A 444 -9.40 5.24 40.86
CA GLU A 444 -9.81 3.86 41.06
C GLU A 444 -10.58 3.34 39.82
N PRO A 445 -10.02 2.39 39.04
CA PRO A 445 -10.68 1.86 37.87
C PRO A 445 -12.09 1.33 38.12
N ASP A 446 -12.33 0.76 39.31
CA ASP A 446 -13.64 0.18 39.68
C ASP A 446 -14.72 1.24 39.90
N ARG A 447 -14.34 2.48 40.12
CA ARG A 447 -15.26 3.62 40.33
C ARG A 447 -15.46 4.46 39.06
N PHE A 448 -14.80 4.12 37.98
CA PHE A 448 -14.96 4.83 36.72
C PHE A 448 -16.39 4.68 36.16
N SER A 449 -17.00 5.78 35.81
CA SER A 449 -18.40 5.83 35.35
C SER A 449 -18.66 5.13 34.01
N GLY A 450 -17.63 4.93 33.20
CA GLY A 450 -17.73 4.43 31.83
C GLY A 450 -18.04 5.52 30.79
N ARG A 451 -18.06 6.80 31.17
CA ARG A 451 -18.31 7.90 30.25
C ARG A 451 -17.02 8.59 29.88
N ALA A 452 -16.85 8.91 28.58
CA ALA A 452 -15.67 9.59 28.09
C ALA A 452 -15.46 10.98 28.74
N GLU A 453 -16.54 11.65 29.11
CA GLU A 453 -16.49 12.95 29.79
C GLU A 453 -15.87 12.89 31.20
N ASP A 454 -15.86 11.72 31.83
CA ASP A 454 -15.24 11.47 33.14
C ASP A 454 -13.79 10.95 33.02
N LEU A 455 -13.29 10.76 31.78
CA LEU A 455 -11.88 10.49 31.50
C LEU A 455 -11.08 11.78 31.43
N ARG A 456 -9.81 11.67 31.82
CA ARG A 456 -8.79 12.71 31.61
C ARG A 456 -7.54 12.04 31.05
N ILE A 457 -6.80 12.76 30.23
CA ILE A 457 -5.46 12.31 29.79
C ILE A 457 -4.45 13.17 30.55
N LEU A 458 -3.54 12.50 31.27
CA LEU A 458 -2.45 13.18 31.96
C LEU A 458 -1.53 13.83 30.93
N GLU A 459 -1.23 15.10 31.12
CA GLU A 459 -0.32 15.85 30.26
C GLU A 459 1.07 15.21 30.24
N LEU A 460 1.67 15.09 29.07
CA LEU A 460 3.07 14.72 28.89
C LEU A 460 3.88 16.03 28.76
N PRO A 461 4.63 16.45 29.79
CA PRO A 461 5.34 17.73 29.74
C PRO A 461 6.28 17.81 28.54
N GLY A 462 6.25 18.96 27.82
CA GLY A 462 7.09 19.21 26.64
C GLY A 462 6.69 18.42 25.40
N VAL A 463 5.49 17.87 25.34
CA VAL A 463 4.96 17.20 24.14
C VAL A 463 4.85 18.15 22.94
N GLU A 464 4.67 19.43 23.18
CA GLU A 464 4.63 20.48 22.16
C GLU A 464 5.99 20.73 21.49
N GLU A 465 7.09 20.37 22.15
CA GLU A 465 8.45 20.47 21.62
C GLU A 465 8.80 19.26 20.73
N GLU A 466 8.00 18.18 20.81
CA GLU A 466 8.26 16.95 20.06
C GLU A 466 7.84 17.11 18.59
N THR A 467 8.78 16.89 17.68
CA THR A 467 8.61 17.11 16.24
C THR A 467 8.36 15.86 15.43
N VAL A 468 8.48 14.68 16.06
CA VAL A 468 8.17 13.40 15.39
C VAL A 468 6.73 13.38 14.90
N ARG A 469 6.52 12.75 13.74
CA ARG A 469 5.20 12.62 13.13
C ARG A 469 4.86 11.15 12.92
N ASP A 470 3.57 10.85 13.07
CA ASP A 470 3.08 9.51 12.77
C ASP A 470 2.99 9.27 11.25
N TRP A 471 2.60 8.06 10.87
CA TRP A 471 2.44 7.67 9.46
C TRP A 471 1.34 8.44 8.69
N HIS A 472 0.53 9.26 9.37
CA HIS A 472 -0.45 10.18 8.75
C HIS A 472 0.01 11.64 8.82
N GLY A 473 1.19 11.91 9.37
CA GLY A 473 1.78 13.24 9.47
C GLY A 473 1.36 14.05 10.70
N TRP A 474 0.63 13.47 11.69
CA TRP A 474 0.31 14.12 12.94
C TRP A 474 1.53 14.22 13.87
N THR A 475 1.73 15.37 14.53
CA THR A 475 2.59 15.44 15.72
C THR A 475 1.90 14.77 16.91
N LEU A 476 2.64 14.44 17.98
CA LEU A 476 2.04 13.84 19.18
C LEU A 476 0.94 14.72 19.79
N GLN A 477 1.15 16.05 19.82
CA GLN A 477 0.15 16.99 20.31
C GLN A 477 -1.08 17.04 19.43
N GLN A 478 -0.92 17.08 18.10
CA GLN A 478 -2.03 17.05 17.15
C GLN A 478 -2.83 15.74 17.24
N ALA A 479 -2.12 14.61 17.38
CA ALA A 479 -2.75 13.31 17.54
C ALA A 479 -3.56 13.23 18.85
N LEU A 480 -3.02 13.75 19.97
CA LEU A 480 -3.77 13.87 21.24
C LEU A 480 -5.05 14.70 21.03
N GLN A 481 -4.93 15.91 20.47
CA GLN A 481 -6.06 16.80 20.22
C GLN A 481 -7.15 16.07 19.40
N ARG A 482 -6.74 15.36 18.36
CA ARG A 482 -7.67 14.60 17.51
C ARG A 482 -8.37 13.47 18.27
N VAL A 483 -7.66 12.76 19.15
CA VAL A 483 -8.25 11.73 20.02
C VAL A 483 -9.32 12.34 20.94
N LEU A 484 -9.01 13.46 21.58
CA LEU A 484 -9.95 14.16 22.49
C LEU A 484 -11.23 14.60 21.76
N GLU A 485 -11.09 15.17 20.56
CA GLU A 485 -12.22 15.56 19.71
C GLU A 485 -13.11 14.37 19.35
N ILE A 486 -12.53 13.26 18.88
CA ILE A 486 -13.29 12.07 18.44
C ILE A 486 -13.97 11.36 19.61
N SER A 487 -13.28 11.27 20.75
CA SER A 487 -13.79 10.54 21.92
C SER A 487 -14.79 11.35 22.77
N GLY A 488 -14.88 12.66 22.54
CA GLY A 488 -15.65 13.56 23.41
C GLY A 488 -15.04 13.72 24.81
N THR A 489 -13.76 13.38 24.96
CA THR A 489 -13.05 13.57 26.22
C THR A 489 -12.67 15.04 26.36
N PRO A 490 -13.04 15.74 27.46
CA PRO A 490 -12.72 17.14 27.60
C PRO A 490 -11.21 17.39 27.69
N GLU A 491 -10.74 18.50 27.15
CA GLU A 491 -9.38 18.96 27.38
C GLU A 491 -9.16 19.12 28.89
N GLY A 492 -8.26 18.31 29.43
CA GLY A 492 -7.96 18.33 30.86
C GLY A 492 -6.64 19.06 31.13
N ARG A 493 -6.72 20.30 31.63
CA ARG A 493 -5.63 20.74 32.51
C ARG A 493 -5.69 19.87 33.74
N THR A 494 -4.65 19.05 33.97
CA THR A 494 -4.53 18.25 35.18
C THR A 494 -4.42 19.21 36.36
N PRO A 495 -5.33 19.20 37.34
CA PRO A 495 -5.10 19.98 38.55
C PRO A 495 -3.83 19.50 39.22
N GLY A 496 -2.81 20.33 39.35
CA GLY A 496 -1.68 20.13 40.24
C GLY A 496 -0.39 19.55 39.64
N VAL A 497 -0.20 19.52 38.31
CA VAL A 497 1.16 19.32 37.76
C VAL A 497 1.85 20.70 37.66
N PRO A 498 2.95 20.94 38.42
CA PRO A 498 3.66 22.22 38.36
C PRO A 498 4.33 22.38 37.01
N THR A 499 4.04 23.48 36.32
CA THR A 499 4.88 23.99 35.25
C THR A 499 6.23 24.33 35.83
N SER A 500 7.31 23.75 35.30
CA SER A 500 8.72 24.04 35.47
C SER A 500 9.18 24.45 36.91
N GLY A 501 9.75 23.49 37.64
CA GLY A 501 10.60 23.74 38.80
C GLY A 501 10.06 23.33 40.17
N GLY A 502 10.44 22.15 40.63
CA GLY A 502 10.27 21.69 42.01
C GLY A 502 9.06 20.78 42.24
N GLY A 503 9.33 19.47 42.24
CA GLY A 503 8.29 18.44 42.34
C GLY A 503 7.58 18.40 43.69
N THR A 504 6.29 18.62 43.66
CA THR A 504 5.36 18.10 44.67
C THR A 504 4.61 16.90 44.08
N PRO A 505 4.35 15.84 44.86
CA PRO A 505 3.60 14.68 44.38
C PRO A 505 2.20 15.12 43.90
N VAL A 506 1.74 14.53 42.79
CA VAL A 506 0.36 14.69 42.31
C VAL A 506 -0.60 14.28 43.42
N ASP A 507 -1.41 15.22 43.90
CA ASP A 507 -2.37 14.95 44.96
C ASP A 507 -3.55 14.15 44.38
N ASP A 508 -3.65 12.87 44.75
CA ASP A 508 -4.74 11.95 44.40
C ASP A 508 -6.15 12.50 44.76
N ARG A 509 -6.21 13.53 45.61
CA ARG A 509 -7.45 14.17 46.07
C ARG A 509 -8.05 15.20 45.12
N ALA A 510 -7.35 15.50 43.99
CA ALA A 510 -7.79 16.51 43.03
C ALA A 510 -8.80 15.99 41.98
N LEU A 511 -9.04 14.69 41.91
CA LEU A 511 -10.04 14.10 41.04
C LEU A 511 -11.41 14.03 41.73
N THR A 512 -12.44 14.48 41.05
CA THR A 512 -13.82 14.31 41.52
C THR A 512 -14.21 12.83 41.57
N PRO A 513 -15.06 12.36 42.51
CA PRO A 513 -15.49 10.99 42.56
C PRO A 513 -16.06 10.52 41.20
N GLY A 514 -15.51 9.41 40.66
CA GLY A 514 -15.88 8.87 39.36
C GLY A 514 -14.98 9.27 38.19
N THR A 515 -14.07 10.21 38.38
CA THR A 515 -13.09 10.60 37.35
C THR A 515 -11.91 9.63 37.34
N PHE A 516 -11.43 9.29 36.15
CA PHE A 516 -10.28 8.43 35.91
C PHE A 516 -9.30 9.09 34.95
N ALA A 517 -8.03 9.14 35.30
CA ALA A 517 -7.02 9.77 34.45
C ALA A 517 -6.02 8.74 33.90
N LEU A 518 -5.89 8.73 32.59
CA LEU A 518 -4.93 7.91 31.86
C LEU A 518 -3.58 8.64 31.73
N GLY A 519 -2.51 7.96 32.08
CA GLY A 519 -1.14 8.49 31.96
C GLY A 519 -0.33 7.71 30.92
N ARG A 520 0.77 7.11 31.39
CA ARG A 520 1.75 6.43 30.54
C ARG A 520 1.13 5.36 29.62
N VAL A 521 0.11 4.66 30.04
CA VAL A 521 -0.56 3.63 29.23
C VAL A 521 -1.19 4.22 27.96
N PHE A 522 -1.81 5.40 28.06
CA PHE A 522 -2.38 6.09 26.91
C PHE A 522 -1.30 6.56 25.94
N TRP A 523 -0.26 7.21 26.45
CA TRP A 523 0.82 7.74 25.62
C TRP A 523 1.61 6.64 24.90
N LYS A 524 1.84 5.49 25.57
CA LYS A 524 2.45 4.32 24.90
C LYS A 524 1.57 3.77 23.78
N ALA A 525 0.26 3.73 23.97
CA ALA A 525 -0.66 3.32 22.92
C ALA A 525 -0.68 4.34 21.76
N LEU A 526 -0.72 5.65 22.06
CA LEU A 526 -0.67 6.71 21.05
C LEU A 526 0.61 6.65 20.22
N LEU A 527 1.76 6.49 20.85
CA LEU A 527 3.05 6.30 20.16
C LEU A 527 3.05 5.06 19.27
N LYS A 528 2.45 3.97 19.74
CA LYS A 528 2.43 2.67 19.04
C LYS A 528 1.49 2.66 17.84
N GLY A 529 0.28 3.22 17.95
CA GLY A 529 -0.77 3.11 16.95
C GLY A 529 -1.46 4.41 16.55
N GLY A 530 -0.88 5.57 16.87
CA GLY A 530 -1.40 6.89 16.48
C GLY A 530 -2.77 7.19 17.08
N VAL A 531 -3.49 8.07 16.40
CA VAL A 531 -4.86 8.50 16.78
C VAL A 531 -5.78 7.29 16.98
N GLN A 532 -5.69 6.28 16.12
CA GLN A 532 -6.52 5.08 16.19
C GLN A 532 -6.35 4.32 17.51
N ALA A 533 -5.12 4.16 17.98
CA ALA A 533 -4.85 3.49 19.25
C ALA A 533 -5.30 4.33 20.45
N GLY A 534 -5.14 5.65 20.39
CA GLY A 534 -5.66 6.56 21.43
C GLY A 534 -7.17 6.44 21.60
N VAL A 535 -7.91 6.46 20.48
CA VAL A 535 -9.38 6.27 20.48
C VAL A 535 -9.75 4.87 20.97
N TYR A 536 -9.06 3.83 20.50
CA TYR A 536 -9.30 2.45 20.93
C TYR A 536 -9.15 2.26 22.45
N VAL A 537 -8.14 2.87 23.07
CA VAL A 537 -7.93 2.79 24.53
C VAL A 537 -9.12 3.39 25.28
N ILE A 538 -9.60 4.55 24.86
CA ILE A 538 -10.74 5.24 25.46
C ILE A 538 -12.03 4.41 25.26
N ASP A 539 -12.30 3.97 24.03
CA ASP A 539 -13.47 3.14 23.70
C ASP A 539 -13.51 1.85 24.52
N SER A 540 -12.35 1.20 24.67
CA SER A 540 -12.24 -0.06 25.43
C SER A 540 -12.51 0.14 26.92
N LEU A 541 -12.07 1.24 27.50
CA LEU A 541 -12.37 1.58 28.88
C LEU A 541 -13.85 1.92 29.08
N CYS A 542 -14.44 2.72 28.19
CA CYS A 542 -15.84 3.09 28.27
C CYS A 542 -16.78 1.89 28.08
N ALA A 543 -16.46 1.00 27.15
CA ALA A 543 -17.27 -0.19 26.87
C ALA A 543 -17.29 -1.22 28.02
N GLN A 544 -16.31 -1.16 28.93
CA GLN A 544 -16.19 -2.10 30.08
C GLN A 544 -16.38 -1.40 31.43
N ALA A 545 -17.22 -0.40 31.46
CA ALA A 545 -17.68 0.22 32.71
C ALA A 545 -18.13 -0.85 33.71
N GLY A 546 -17.55 -0.79 34.94
CA GLY A 546 -17.76 -1.82 35.97
C GLY A 546 -16.72 -2.97 35.97
N LYS A 547 -15.86 -3.10 34.95
CA LYS A 547 -14.73 -4.03 34.91
C LYS A 547 -13.40 -3.42 34.42
N PRO A 548 -13.13 -2.11 34.61
CA PRO A 548 -11.92 -1.49 34.04
C PRO A 548 -10.61 -2.05 34.59
N LYS A 549 -10.60 -2.63 35.82
CA LYS A 549 -9.43 -3.33 36.37
C LYS A 549 -8.89 -4.42 35.45
N TYR A 550 -9.77 -5.13 34.75
CA TYR A 550 -9.35 -6.22 33.87
C TYR A 550 -8.57 -5.70 32.66
N ILE A 551 -9.03 -4.62 32.01
CA ILE A 551 -8.36 -4.04 30.85
C ILE A 551 -7.04 -3.38 31.25
N VAL A 552 -7.08 -2.52 32.26
CA VAL A 552 -5.87 -1.81 32.71
C VAL A 552 -4.80 -2.82 33.18
N ARG A 553 -5.18 -3.86 33.93
CA ARG A 553 -4.24 -4.94 34.30
C ARG A 553 -3.76 -5.73 33.08
N LYS A 554 -4.61 -5.96 32.10
CA LYS A 554 -4.27 -6.66 30.87
C LYS A 554 -3.25 -5.89 30.01
N TRP A 555 -3.27 -4.56 30.05
CA TRP A 555 -2.28 -3.73 29.36
C TRP A 555 -0.97 -3.56 30.15
N LEU A 556 -0.98 -3.85 31.45
CA LEU A 556 0.19 -3.80 32.33
C LEU A 556 0.97 -5.13 32.42
N ALA A 557 0.31 -6.25 32.14
CA ALA A 557 0.90 -7.58 32.11
C ALA A 557 1.60 -7.89 30.77
#